data_23c4640ecb27d2637aa5b4c093740eed
#
_entry.id   23c4640ecb27d2637aa5b4c093740eed
#
_cell.length_a   1.000
_cell.length_b   1.000
_cell.length_c   1.000
_cell.angle_alpha   90.00
_cell.angle_beta   90.00
_cell.angle_gamma   90.00
#
_symmetry.space_group_name_H-M   'P 1'
#
loop_
_entity.id
_entity.type
_entity.pdbx_description
1 polymer ?
#
loop_
_entity_poly.entity_id
_entity_poly.type
_entity_poly.pdbx_seq_one_letter_code
_entity_poly.pdbx_strand_id
1 'polypeptide(L)'
;MHATDFGLTLIIANPAAQSGAAREVAGRLQRFMDMTARASQFDLVLTERMGHAKELAAQAQGYRTVIALGGDGVIHEVVNGLMTQDEAVRPALAILPVGSGNDFAQTLGIDDFSGKDFGALLSCELQRQDIGRIRSWNPASGSGEASVEYYDQTLSIGIDAAIGLGTTELRKKTGLAGTPLYTLSGLEQFGLRYRNYPMTVSFDGAPAERVQAIIMAIQLGPTYGSGYRICPEADPCDGMLDVCYACGPVPRAVALPMFLSAKDGHHTKLPPVRMRPCRHAELTFEEPDYPIQADGEPIVASRIEVDVLGGALHVWRPTH
;
A
#
# COMPACT_ATOMS: atom_id res chain seq x y z
N MET A 1 -23.60 -8.14 21.77
CA MET A 1 -22.45 -8.22 20.86
C MET A 1 -21.43 -9.15 21.48
N HIS A 2 -21.01 -10.17 20.74
CA HIS A 2 -19.89 -10.98 21.21
C HIS A 2 -18.62 -10.19 20.89
N ALA A 3 -17.72 -10.06 21.90
CA ALA A 3 -16.43 -9.42 21.70
C ALA A 3 -15.63 -10.22 20.66
N THR A 4 -14.87 -9.52 19.80
CA THR A 4 -13.99 -10.14 18.81
C THR A 4 -13.03 -11.12 19.48
N ASP A 5 -12.97 -12.33 18.96
CA ASP A 5 -11.99 -13.34 19.39
C ASP A 5 -10.87 -13.43 18.36
N PHE A 6 -9.76 -12.75 18.62
CA PHE A 6 -8.56 -12.80 17.78
C PHE A 6 -7.78 -14.12 17.90
N GLY A 7 -8.07 -14.95 18.89
CA GLY A 7 -7.30 -16.17 19.19
C GLY A 7 -5.85 -15.87 19.58
N LEU A 8 -4.96 -16.84 19.37
CA LEU A 8 -3.52 -16.61 19.56
C LEU A 8 -3.03 -15.52 18.60
N THR A 9 -2.47 -14.45 19.14
CA THR A 9 -2.21 -13.22 18.41
C THR A 9 -0.74 -12.82 18.48
N LEU A 10 -0.15 -12.50 17.33
CA LEU A 10 1.18 -11.87 17.25
C LEU A 10 1.00 -10.37 16.95
N ILE A 11 1.52 -9.50 17.80
CA ILE A 11 1.54 -8.06 17.61
C ILE A 11 2.94 -7.67 17.11
N ILE A 12 3.02 -7.17 15.89
CA ILE A 12 4.24 -6.67 15.27
C ILE A 12 4.20 -5.15 15.27
N ALA A 13 5.06 -4.50 16.03
CA ALA A 13 5.05 -3.05 16.20
C ALA A 13 6.36 -2.41 15.76
N ASN A 14 6.28 -1.34 14.95
CA ASN A 14 7.45 -0.53 14.62
C ASN A 14 7.63 0.58 15.67
N PRO A 15 8.62 0.47 16.56
CA PRO A 15 8.82 1.44 17.64
C PRO A 15 9.22 2.83 17.15
N ALA A 16 9.69 2.97 15.91
CA ALA A 16 10.11 4.24 15.31
C ALA A 16 8.96 4.99 14.62
N ALA A 17 7.80 4.37 14.42
CA ALA A 17 6.67 5.02 13.76
C ALA A 17 6.22 6.26 14.56
N GLN A 18 5.84 7.32 13.85
CA GLN A 18 5.50 8.64 14.40
C GLN A 18 6.50 9.15 15.46
N SER A 19 7.79 9.11 15.14
CA SER A 19 8.85 9.60 16.02
C SER A 19 8.87 8.92 17.41
N GLY A 20 8.46 7.65 17.48
CA GLY A 20 8.48 6.84 18.69
C GLY A 20 7.14 6.70 19.42
N ALA A 21 6.06 7.38 18.97
CA ALA A 21 4.74 7.25 19.56
C ALA A 21 4.20 5.81 19.52
N ALA A 22 4.54 5.04 18.48
CA ALA A 22 4.12 3.65 18.36
C ALA A 22 4.61 2.75 19.51
N ARG A 23 5.75 3.05 20.13
CA ARG A 23 6.23 2.32 21.31
C ARG A 23 5.28 2.50 22.52
N GLU A 24 4.78 3.73 22.73
CA GLU A 24 3.82 4.00 23.80
C GLU A 24 2.47 3.32 23.50
N VAL A 25 2.01 3.39 22.24
CA VAL A 25 0.79 2.72 21.79
C VAL A 25 0.90 1.21 21.99
N ALA A 26 2.03 0.58 21.65
CA ALA A 26 2.26 -0.83 21.85
C ALA A 26 2.16 -1.23 23.34
N GLY A 27 2.77 -0.44 24.25
CA GLY A 27 2.67 -0.68 25.70
C GLY A 27 1.26 -0.48 26.25
N ARG A 28 0.47 0.41 25.66
CA ARG A 28 -0.95 0.60 26.03
C ARG A 28 -1.81 -0.54 25.49
N LEU A 29 -1.57 -0.96 24.26
CA LEU A 29 -2.25 -2.11 23.66
C LEU A 29 -2.00 -3.38 24.47
N GLN A 30 -0.75 -3.63 24.90
CA GLN A 30 -0.43 -4.75 25.75
C GLN A 30 -1.29 -4.76 27.03
N ARG A 31 -1.33 -3.64 27.75
CA ARG A 31 -2.19 -3.54 28.94
C ARG A 31 -3.68 -3.74 28.65
N PHE A 32 -4.17 -3.25 27.52
CA PHE A 32 -5.54 -3.46 27.10
C PHE A 32 -5.82 -4.94 26.80
N MET A 33 -4.94 -5.61 26.08
CA MET A 33 -5.04 -7.04 25.80
C MET A 33 -5.01 -7.87 27.08
N ASP A 34 -4.12 -7.57 28.03
CA ASP A 34 -4.05 -8.24 29.34
C ASP A 34 -5.36 -8.12 30.12
N MET A 35 -6.06 -6.98 30.04
CA MET A 35 -7.32 -6.75 30.77
C MET A 35 -8.52 -7.40 30.08
N THR A 36 -8.51 -7.51 28.75
CA THR A 36 -9.66 -7.95 27.95
C THR A 36 -9.54 -9.39 27.47
N ALA A 37 -8.35 -9.94 27.47
CA ALA A 37 -8.05 -11.28 26.96
C ALA A 37 -8.59 -12.38 27.88
N ARG A 38 -9.89 -12.65 27.82
CA ARG A 38 -10.51 -13.76 28.58
C ARG A 38 -10.08 -15.16 28.10
N ALA A 39 -9.52 -15.27 26.90
CA ALA A 39 -9.09 -16.55 26.32
C ALA A 39 -7.99 -16.38 25.25
N SER A 40 -7.53 -15.17 24.95
CA SER A 40 -6.53 -14.91 23.91
C SER A 40 -5.14 -14.79 24.56
N GLN A 41 -4.19 -15.56 24.04
CA GLN A 41 -2.77 -15.34 24.30
C GLN A 41 -2.24 -14.42 23.21
N PHE A 42 -1.30 -13.56 23.55
CA PHE A 42 -0.65 -12.70 22.57
C PHE A 42 0.84 -12.54 22.86
N ASP A 43 1.61 -12.36 21.79
CA ASP A 43 3.01 -12.02 21.84
C ASP A 43 3.21 -10.64 21.19
N LEU A 44 3.99 -9.77 21.81
CA LEU A 44 4.35 -8.44 21.28
C LEU A 44 5.82 -8.44 20.89
N VAL A 45 6.10 -8.18 19.63
CA VAL A 45 7.46 -8.06 19.09
C VAL A 45 7.66 -6.67 18.48
N LEU A 46 8.71 -5.98 18.91
CA LEU A 46 9.13 -4.71 18.31
C LEU A 46 10.08 -4.98 17.14
N THR A 47 9.84 -4.33 16.02
CA THR A 47 10.77 -4.45 14.89
C THR A 47 12.08 -3.71 15.17
N GLU A 48 13.19 -4.25 14.69
CA GLU A 48 14.54 -3.73 14.90
C GLU A 48 15.12 -3.05 13.66
N ARG A 49 14.64 -3.42 12.49
CA ARG A 49 15.14 -2.98 11.20
C ARG A 49 14.06 -3.10 10.11
N MET A 50 14.31 -2.49 8.96
CA MET A 50 13.53 -2.71 7.74
C MET A 50 13.54 -4.20 7.35
N GLY A 51 12.42 -4.71 6.90
CA GLY A 51 12.21 -6.13 6.56
C GLY A 51 11.94 -7.05 7.75
N HIS A 52 12.12 -6.59 9.01
CA HIS A 52 11.92 -7.45 10.18
C HIS A 52 10.45 -7.82 10.39
N ALA A 53 9.51 -6.90 10.09
CA ALA A 53 8.09 -7.21 10.17
C ALA A 53 7.67 -8.29 9.16
N LYS A 54 8.24 -8.27 7.95
CA LYS A 54 8.05 -9.31 6.93
C LYS A 54 8.53 -10.67 7.40
N GLU A 55 9.72 -10.73 8.00
CA GLU A 55 10.29 -11.98 8.53
C GLU A 55 9.44 -12.57 9.67
N LEU A 56 9.00 -11.72 10.61
CA LEU A 56 8.14 -12.13 11.72
C LEU A 56 6.79 -12.64 11.19
N ALA A 57 6.17 -11.92 10.27
CA ALA A 57 4.90 -12.32 9.68
C ALA A 57 5.01 -13.61 8.86
N ALA A 58 6.12 -13.83 8.13
CA ALA A 58 6.37 -15.07 7.40
C ALA A 58 6.51 -16.30 8.31
N GLN A 59 6.86 -16.10 9.57
CA GLN A 59 7.03 -17.16 10.57
C GLN A 59 5.83 -17.27 11.55
N ALA A 60 4.75 -16.55 11.28
CA ALA A 60 3.60 -16.49 12.18
C ALA A 60 2.64 -17.69 12.09
N GLN A 61 3.09 -18.84 11.54
CA GLN A 61 2.28 -20.06 11.54
C GLN A 61 1.95 -20.49 12.99
N GLY A 62 0.69 -20.77 13.21
CA GLY A 62 0.19 -21.11 14.55
C GLY A 62 -0.50 -19.95 15.28
N TYR A 63 -0.25 -18.70 14.87
CA TYR A 63 -1.10 -17.59 15.28
C TYR A 63 -2.38 -17.56 14.43
N ARG A 64 -3.48 -17.17 15.08
CA ARG A 64 -4.75 -16.93 14.38
C ARG A 64 -4.81 -15.53 13.79
N THR A 65 -4.16 -14.57 14.44
CA THR A 65 -4.15 -13.17 14.06
C THR A 65 -2.75 -12.58 14.17
N VAL A 66 -2.39 -11.74 13.19
CA VAL A 66 -1.25 -10.84 13.28
C VAL A 66 -1.78 -9.41 13.32
N ILE A 67 -1.40 -8.65 14.34
CA ILE A 67 -1.72 -7.21 14.44
C ILE A 67 -0.50 -6.42 13.97
N ALA A 68 -0.66 -5.69 12.87
CA ALA A 68 0.35 -4.73 12.39
C ALA A 68 0.13 -3.38 13.08
N LEU A 69 1.07 -2.96 13.94
CA LEU A 69 1.04 -1.68 14.64
C LEU A 69 2.11 -0.75 14.08
N GLY A 70 1.68 0.23 13.29
CA GLY A 70 2.58 1.19 12.63
C GLY A 70 1.92 1.92 11.47
N GLY A 71 2.72 2.47 10.57
CA GLY A 71 2.27 3.08 9.31
C GLY A 71 2.26 2.09 8.14
N ASP A 72 1.96 2.60 6.95
CA ASP A 72 1.80 1.81 5.71
C ASP A 72 2.98 0.87 5.44
N GLY A 73 4.23 1.29 5.67
CA GLY A 73 5.40 0.43 5.46
C GLY A 73 5.44 -0.81 6.35
N VAL A 74 4.97 -0.73 7.62
CA VAL A 74 4.87 -1.93 8.48
C VAL A 74 3.75 -2.84 8.00
N ILE A 75 2.63 -2.27 7.58
CA ILE A 75 1.49 -3.03 7.04
C ILE A 75 1.95 -3.77 5.79
N HIS A 76 2.60 -3.09 4.86
CA HIS A 76 3.17 -3.66 3.64
C HIS A 76 4.15 -4.82 3.94
N GLU A 77 5.09 -4.63 4.89
CA GLU A 77 6.01 -5.71 5.31
C GLU A 77 5.24 -6.92 5.87
N VAL A 78 4.24 -6.69 6.73
CA VAL A 78 3.43 -7.77 7.32
C VAL A 78 2.63 -8.50 6.25
N VAL A 79 1.97 -7.78 5.34
CA VAL A 79 1.25 -8.38 4.20
C VAL A 79 2.20 -9.24 3.37
N ASN A 80 3.35 -8.72 3.02
CA ASN A 80 4.36 -9.47 2.26
C ASN A 80 4.84 -10.73 2.98
N GLY A 81 4.96 -10.70 4.31
CA GLY A 81 5.28 -11.88 5.11
C GLY A 81 4.15 -12.91 5.14
N LEU A 82 2.92 -12.46 5.42
CA LEU A 82 1.74 -13.33 5.45
C LEU A 82 1.49 -14.01 4.10
N MET A 83 1.68 -13.29 3.00
CA MET A 83 1.44 -13.82 1.65
C MET A 83 2.47 -14.88 1.21
N THR A 84 3.55 -15.09 1.94
CA THR A 84 4.45 -16.24 1.71
C THR A 84 3.92 -17.56 2.29
N GLN A 85 2.90 -17.49 3.14
CA GLN A 85 2.31 -18.67 3.77
C GLN A 85 1.16 -19.24 2.95
N ASP A 86 0.93 -20.55 3.06
CA ASP A 86 -0.24 -21.20 2.48
C ASP A 86 -1.53 -20.60 3.07
N GLU A 87 -2.55 -20.38 2.24
CA GLU A 87 -3.81 -19.77 2.64
C GLU A 87 -4.46 -20.49 3.85
N ALA A 88 -4.34 -21.81 3.90
CA ALA A 88 -4.95 -22.63 4.94
C ALA A 88 -4.42 -22.38 6.35
N VAL A 89 -3.19 -21.86 6.48
CA VAL A 89 -2.50 -21.64 7.77
C VAL A 89 -2.15 -20.16 7.98
N ARG A 90 -2.50 -19.30 7.02
CA ARG A 90 -2.20 -17.88 7.06
C ARG A 90 -3.04 -17.19 8.14
N PRO A 91 -2.41 -16.50 9.11
CA PRO A 91 -3.12 -15.68 10.08
C PRO A 91 -3.94 -14.58 9.42
N ALA A 92 -5.05 -14.19 10.05
CA ALA A 92 -5.76 -12.98 9.67
C ALA A 92 -4.97 -11.74 10.09
N LEU A 93 -5.08 -10.67 9.31
CA LEU A 93 -4.47 -9.39 9.61
C LEU A 93 -5.43 -8.50 10.40
N ALA A 94 -4.93 -7.84 11.45
CA ALA A 94 -5.56 -6.68 12.05
C ALA A 94 -4.59 -5.50 11.97
N ILE A 95 -5.12 -4.28 11.85
CA ILE A 95 -4.28 -3.09 11.66
C ILE A 95 -4.53 -2.11 12.79
N LEU A 96 -3.45 -1.60 13.37
CA LEU A 96 -3.47 -0.45 14.26
C LEU A 96 -2.62 0.66 13.62
N PRO A 97 -3.27 1.56 12.86
CA PRO A 97 -2.57 2.58 12.11
C PRO A 97 -1.96 3.63 13.04
N VAL A 98 -0.64 3.74 13.02
CA VAL A 98 0.15 4.76 13.70
C VAL A 98 1.16 5.30 12.69
N GLY A 99 0.65 5.88 11.62
CA GLY A 99 1.40 6.43 10.51
C GLY A 99 0.91 7.81 10.09
N SER A 100 1.53 8.39 9.09
CA SER A 100 1.13 9.69 8.53
C SER A 100 0.21 9.58 7.30
N GLY A 101 0.19 8.45 6.61
CA GLY A 101 -0.67 8.15 5.47
C GLY A 101 -1.85 7.31 5.90
N ASN A 102 -1.58 6.08 6.34
CA ASN A 102 -2.56 5.08 6.74
C ASN A 102 -3.60 4.80 5.63
N ASP A 103 -3.13 4.78 4.38
CA ASP A 103 -4.02 4.71 3.21
C ASP A 103 -4.82 3.40 3.17
N PHE A 104 -4.18 2.26 3.47
CA PHE A 104 -4.89 0.98 3.55
C PHE A 104 -5.89 0.94 4.71
N ALA A 105 -5.52 1.45 5.87
CA ALA A 105 -6.44 1.52 7.01
C ALA A 105 -7.68 2.37 6.68
N GLN A 106 -7.50 3.51 6.00
CA GLN A 106 -8.63 4.36 5.55
C GLN A 106 -9.54 3.60 4.56
N THR A 107 -8.97 2.85 3.63
CA THR A 107 -9.73 1.98 2.70
C THR A 107 -10.57 0.95 3.45
N LEU A 108 -10.05 0.40 4.54
CA LEU A 108 -10.76 -0.54 5.40
C LEU A 108 -11.78 0.12 6.35
N GLY A 109 -11.87 1.44 6.38
CA GLY A 109 -12.70 2.18 7.34
C GLY A 109 -12.16 2.15 8.77
N ILE A 110 -10.86 1.95 8.93
CA ILE A 110 -10.19 1.97 10.23
C ILE A 110 -9.67 3.38 10.47
N ASP A 111 -10.21 4.04 11.49
CA ASP A 111 -9.77 5.38 11.88
C ASP A 111 -8.35 5.38 12.44
N ASP A 112 -7.69 6.54 12.38
CA ASP A 112 -6.36 6.74 12.97
C ASP A 112 -6.41 6.45 14.48
N PHE A 113 -5.78 5.35 14.86
CA PHE A 113 -5.59 4.99 16.25
C PHE A 113 -4.50 5.86 16.88
N SER A 114 -4.84 7.07 17.27
CA SER A 114 -3.95 7.92 18.09
C SER A 114 -3.62 7.28 19.46
N GLY A 115 -3.88 5.98 19.60
CA GLY A 115 -3.62 5.18 20.78
C GLY A 115 -4.53 5.50 21.98
N LYS A 116 -5.65 6.19 21.78
CA LYS A 116 -6.50 6.61 22.89
C LYS A 116 -7.62 5.63 23.20
N ASP A 117 -8.12 4.91 22.21
CA ASP A 117 -9.20 3.95 22.40
C ASP A 117 -8.96 2.70 21.52
N PHE A 118 -8.88 1.54 22.15
CA PHE A 118 -8.83 0.24 21.51
C PHE A 118 -10.18 -0.46 21.44
N GLY A 119 -11.25 0.25 21.84
CA GLY A 119 -12.61 -0.32 21.88
C GLY A 119 -13.08 -0.88 20.54
N ALA A 120 -12.66 -0.26 19.44
CA ALA A 120 -12.99 -0.74 18.10
C ALA A 120 -12.48 -2.19 17.84
N LEU A 121 -11.38 -2.61 18.47
CA LEU A 121 -10.89 -3.99 18.37
C LEU A 121 -11.85 -5.01 19.00
N LEU A 122 -12.72 -4.58 19.91
CA LEU A 122 -13.70 -5.46 20.54
C LEU A 122 -14.91 -5.77 19.64
N SER A 123 -15.06 -5.07 18.53
CA SER A 123 -16.19 -5.20 17.61
C SER A 123 -15.69 -5.22 16.17
N CYS A 124 -14.99 -6.27 15.80
CA CYS A 124 -14.51 -6.49 14.44
C CYS A 124 -15.16 -7.74 13.82
N GLU A 125 -15.31 -7.72 12.53
CA GLU A 125 -15.66 -8.87 11.71
C GLU A 125 -14.53 -9.23 10.74
N LEU A 126 -14.45 -10.50 10.35
CA LEU A 126 -13.44 -10.99 9.44
C LEU A 126 -13.94 -10.85 8.01
N GLN A 127 -13.22 -10.11 7.19
CA GLN A 127 -13.53 -9.93 5.77
C GLN A 127 -12.35 -10.39 4.91
N ARG A 128 -12.66 -10.85 3.69
CA ARG A 128 -11.65 -11.17 2.68
C ARG A 128 -11.29 -9.91 1.91
N GLN A 129 -9.98 -9.70 1.73
CA GLN A 129 -9.42 -8.59 0.97
C GLN A 129 -8.60 -9.12 -0.20
N ASP A 130 -8.66 -8.40 -1.29
CA ASP A 130 -7.83 -8.64 -2.45
C ASP A 130 -6.40 -8.16 -2.19
N ILE A 131 -5.44 -8.86 -2.76
CA ILE A 131 -4.01 -8.51 -2.68
C ILE A 131 -3.46 -8.49 -4.10
N GLY A 132 -2.72 -7.45 -4.44
CA GLY A 132 -1.98 -7.38 -5.69
C GLY A 132 -0.67 -8.16 -5.59
N ARG A 133 -0.39 -8.99 -6.57
CA ARG A 133 0.90 -9.68 -6.72
C ARG A 133 1.67 -9.08 -7.87
N ILE A 134 2.88 -8.64 -7.61
CA ILE A 134 3.82 -8.10 -8.60
C ILE A 134 4.90 -9.13 -8.86
N ARG A 135 5.12 -9.47 -10.12
CA ARG A 135 6.34 -10.14 -10.60
C ARG A 135 7.16 -9.12 -11.36
N SER A 136 8.38 -8.89 -10.92
CA SER A 136 9.25 -7.86 -11.49
C SER A 136 10.58 -8.44 -11.97
N TRP A 137 11.01 -8.05 -13.17
CA TRP A 137 12.28 -8.44 -13.76
C TRP A 137 13.24 -7.25 -13.77
N ASN A 138 14.31 -7.38 -13.01
CA ASN A 138 15.37 -6.37 -12.96
C ASN A 138 16.59 -6.91 -13.73
N PRO A 139 16.96 -6.34 -14.89
CA PRO A 139 18.13 -6.79 -15.67
C PRO A 139 19.44 -6.69 -14.89
N ALA A 140 19.54 -5.74 -13.94
CA ALA A 140 20.74 -5.55 -13.13
C ALA A 140 20.95 -6.64 -12.07
N SER A 141 19.91 -7.44 -11.76
CA SER A 141 20.04 -8.55 -10.79
C SER A 141 20.89 -9.72 -11.32
N GLY A 142 20.98 -9.85 -12.64
CA GLY A 142 21.72 -10.94 -13.30
C GLY A 142 21.09 -12.34 -13.14
N SER A 143 20.03 -12.50 -12.35
CA SER A 143 19.39 -13.79 -12.10
C SER A 143 18.48 -14.26 -13.23
N GLY A 144 17.94 -13.34 -14.01
CA GLY A 144 16.89 -13.63 -15.01
C GLY A 144 15.54 -14.06 -14.41
N GLU A 145 15.48 -14.27 -13.10
CA GLU A 145 14.27 -14.64 -12.37
C GLU A 145 13.48 -13.41 -11.92
N ALA A 146 12.17 -13.56 -11.84
CA ALA A 146 11.29 -12.52 -11.31
C ALA A 146 11.37 -12.47 -9.78
N SER A 147 11.48 -11.27 -9.24
CA SER A 147 11.16 -11.01 -7.83
C SER A 147 9.67 -10.97 -7.66
N VAL A 148 9.17 -11.48 -6.51
CA VAL A 148 7.75 -11.42 -6.16
C VAL A 148 7.56 -10.50 -4.98
N GLU A 149 6.60 -9.59 -5.11
CA GLU A 149 6.18 -8.66 -4.07
C GLU A 149 4.66 -8.53 -4.07
N TYR A 150 4.09 -8.21 -2.93
CA TYR A 150 2.65 -8.03 -2.76
C TYR A 150 2.36 -6.60 -2.31
N TYR A 151 1.22 -6.08 -2.73
CA TYR A 151 0.74 -4.78 -2.27
C TYR A 151 -0.73 -4.86 -1.86
N ASP A 152 -1.09 -4.05 -0.92
CA ASP A 152 -2.44 -4.02 -0.33
C ASP A 152 -3.27 -2.82 -0.78
N GLN A 153 -2.64 -1.78 -1.34
CA GLN A 153 -3.33 -0.55 -1.72
C GLN A 153 -3.00 -0.09 -3.14
N THR A 154 -1.72 0.14 -3.46
CA THR A 154 -1.35 0.77 -4.73
C THR A 154 0.00 0.32 -5.27
N LEU A 155 0.03 0.03 -6.57
CA LEU A 155 1.23 0.04 -7.39
C LEU A 155 1.17 1.26 -8.30
N SER A 156 2.22 2.07 -8.31
CA SER A 156 2.23 3.31 -9.08
C SER A 156 3.53 3.49 -9.86
N ILE A 157 3.39 4.02 -11.08
CA ILE A 157 4.49 4.25 -12.02
C ILE A 157 4.37 5.69 -12.54
N GLY A 158 5.47 6.40 -12.55
CA GLY A 158 5.55 7.74 -13.11
C GLY A 158 5.66 8.85 -12.07
N ILE A 159 5.06 10.01 -12.34
CA ILE A 159 5.33 11.23 -11.56
C ILE A 159 4.90 11.13 -10.10
N ASP A 160 3.81 10.44 -9.82
CA ASP A 160 3.29 10.24 -8.48
C ASP A 160 4.19 9.31 -7.65
N ALA A 161 4.69 8.22 -8.27
CA ALA A 161 5.72 7.36 -7.68
C ALA A 161 6.99 8.18 -7.39
N ALA A 162 7.42 9.02 -8.33
CA ALA A 162 8.57 9.92 -8.12
C ALA A 162 8.34 10.92 -6.98
N ILE A 163 7.12 11.44 -6.82
CA ILE A 163 6.77 12.32 -5.70
C ILE A 163 6.86 11.55 -4.37
N GLY A 164 6.25 10.38 -4.29
CA GLY A 164 6.24 9.54 -3.09
C GLY A 164 7.67 9.14 -2.66
N LEU A 165 8.44 8.56 -3.56
CA LEU A 165 9.82 8.15 -3.32
C LEU A 165 10.72 9.34 -2.99
N GLY A 166 10.51 10.49 -3.64
CA GLY A 166 11.24 11.73 -3.38
C GLY A 166 11.05 12.27 -1.96
N THR A 167 9.91 12.02 -1.33
CA THR A 167 9.65 12.47 0.05
C THR A 167 10.61 11.86 1.05
N THR A 168 11.04 10.62 0.86
CA THR A 168 11.97 9.93 1.75
C THR A 168 13.33 10.62 1.79
N GLU A 169 13.86 10.99 0.62
CA GLU A 169 15.13 11.74 0.53
C GLU A 169 15.00 13.17 1.05
N LEU A 170 13.94 13.86 0.69
CA LEU A 170 13.68 15.22 1.14
C LEU A 170 13.51 15.29 2.66
N ARG A 171 12.84 14.34 3.27
CA ARG A 171 12.69 14.24 4.72
C ARG A 171 14.05 14.13 5.40
N LYS A 172 14.95 13.28 4.89
CA LYS A 172 16.32 13.15 5.41
C LYS A 172 17.13 14.44 5.31
N LYS A 173 16.94 15.21 4.22
CA LYS A 173 17.68 16.45 3.94
C LYS A 173 17.12 17.67 4.68
N THR A 174 15.80 17.77 4.84
CA THR A 174 15.12 19.00 5.31
C THR A 174 14.47 18.87 6.68
N GLY A 175 14.24 17.67 7.18
CA GLY A 175 13.48 17.42 8.41
C GLY A 175 11.98 17.69 8.27
N LEU A 176 11.47 18.07 7.09
CA LEU A 176 10.06 18.33 6.84
C LEU A 176 9.25 17.05 6.94
N ALA A 177 7.97 17.18 7.28
CA ALA A 177 7.01 16.07 7.33
C ALA A 177 5.62 16.53 6.86
N GLY A 178 4.76 15.56 6.52
CA GLY A 178 3.38 15.83 6.11
C GLY A 178 3.25 16.65 4.82
N THR A 179 2.19 17.43 4.71
CA THR A 179 1.83 18.19 3.51
C THR A 179 2.96 19.06 2.94
N PRO A 180 3.78 19.81 3.73
CA PRO A 180 4.89 20.60 3.18
C PRO A 180 5.93 19.75 2.44
N LEU A 181 6.21 18.53 2.92
CA LEU A 181 7.15 17.62 2.30
C LEU A 181 6.64 17.14 0.93
N TYR A 182 5.39 16.72 0.85
CA TYR A 182 4.75 16.31 -0.41
C TYR A 182 4.65 17.46 -1.41
N THR A 183 4.33 18.68 -0.93
CA THR A 183 4.28 19.87 -1.76
C THR A 183 5.63 20.18 -2.39
N LEU A 184 6.71 20.11 -1.58
CA LEU A 184 8.06 20.38 -2.09
C LEU A 184 8.50 19.31 -3.10
N SER A 185 8.26 18.02 -2.81
CA SER A 185 8.51 16.93 -3.74
C SER A 185 7.71 17.11 -5.04
N GLY A 186 6.44 17.45 -4.94
CA GLY A 186 5.59 17.74 -6.09
C GLY A 186 6.11 18.87 -6.95
N LEU A 187 6.52 19.99 -6.34
CA LEU A 187 7.13 21.12 -7.06
C LEU A 187 8.41 20.73 -7.79
N GLU A 188 9.26 19.89 -7.19
CA GLU A 188 10.47 19.39 -7.86
C GLU A 188 10.10 18.52 -9.06
N GLN A 189 9.19 17.58 -8.92
CA GLN A 189 8.81 16.65 -10.00
C GLN A 189 8.07 17.37 -11.13
N PHE A 190 7.06 18.17 -10.83
CA PHE A 190 6.34 18.94 -11.86
C PHE A 190 7.18 20.10 -12.42
N GLY A 191 8.08 20.67 -11.63
CA GLY A 191 8.93 21.78 -12.04
C GLY A 191 10.13 21.36 -12.90
N LEU A 192 10.96 20.51 -12.35
CA LEU A 192 12.29 20.20 -12.90
C LEU A 192 12.38 18.85 -13.60
N ARG A 193 11.63 17.84 -13.15
CA ARG A 193 11.76 16.45 -13.61
C ARG A 193 10.54 15.94 -14.38
N TYR A 194 9.65 16.83 -14.79
CA TYR A 194 8.45 16.45 -15.52
C TYR A 194 8.77 15.75 -16.83
N ARG A 195 8.27 14.54 -17.00
CA ARG A 195 8.35 13.78 -18.24
C ARG A 195 7.14 12.87 -18.42
N ASN A 196 6.93 12.44 -19.65
CA ASN A 196 6.03 11.34 -19.98
C ASN A 196 6.85 10.06 -20.06
N TYR A 197 6.27 8.96 -19.61
CA TYR A 197 6.93 7.65 -19.50
C TYR A 197 6.40 6.72 -20.61
N PRO A 198 7.18 6.48 -21.69
CA PRO A 198 6.78 5.53 -22.71
C PRO A 198 6.90 4.08 -22.21
N MET A 199 5.84 3.30 -22.37
CA MET A 199 5.79 1.91 -21.98
C MET A 199 4.84 1.12 -22.87
N THR A 200 5.01 -0.20 -22.93
CA THR A 200 4.06 -1.13 -23.54
C THR A 200 3.24 -1.79 -22.46
N VAL A 201 1.91 -1.81 -22.62
CA VAL A 201 0.98 -2.37 -21.65
C VAL A 201 0.06 -3.39 -22.32
N SER A 202 -0.31 -4.42 -21.56
CA SER A 202 -1.35 -5.39 -21.91
C SER A 202 -2.22 -5.64 -20.69
N PHE A 203 -3.53 -5.73 -20.88
CA PHE A 203 -4.47 -6.01 -19.81
C PHE A 203 -5.31 -7.23 -20.19
N ASP A 204 -5.40 -8.20 -19.28
CA ASP A 204 -6.17 -9.45 -19.43
C ASP A 204 -5.88 -10.20 -20.74
N GLY A 205 -4.61 -10.21 -21.18
CA GLY A 205 -4.16 -10.87 -22.39
C GLY A 205 -4.61 -10.18 -23.69
N ALA A 206 -5.13 -8.94 -23.63
CA ALA A 206 -5.40 -8.16 -24.83
C ALA A 206 -4.09 -7.84 -25.59
N PRO A 207 -4.15 -7.53 -26.89
CA PRO A 207 -2.95 -7.11 -27.62
C PRO A 207 -2.24 -5.96 -26.91
N ALA A 208 -0.92 -6.08 -26.80
CA ALA A 208 -0.09 -5.06 -26.17
C ALA A 208 -0.16 -3.74 -26.94
N GLU A 209 -0.33 -2.65 -26.24
CA GLU A 209 -0.37 -1.29 -26.78
C GLU A 209 0.75 -0.42 -26.19
N ARG A 210 1.33 0.43 -27.03
CA ARG A 210 2.32 1.41 -26.60
C ARG A 210 1.62 2.65 -26.11
N VAL A 211 1.88 3.03 -24.86
CA VAL A 211 1.35 4.24 -24.25
C VAL A 211 2.46 5.18 -23.81
N GLN A 212 2.17 6.47 -23.74
CA GLN A 212 3.01 7.43 -23.01
C GLN A 212 2.18 7.96 -21.86
N ALA A 213 2.52 7.59 -20.64
CA ALA A 213 1.77 8.01 -19.48
C ALA A 213 2.60 8.93 -18.58
N ILE A 214 1.96 9.90 -17.94
CA ILE A 214 2.60 10.70 -16.87
C ILE A 214 2.47 9.99 -15.52
N ILE A 215 1.40 9.20 -15.39
CA ILE A 215 1.08 8.38 -14.22
C ILE A 215 0.38 7.12 -14.73
N MET A 216 0.70 6.00 -14.10
CA MET A 216 -0.08 4.78 -14.17
C MET A 216 -0.19 4.20 -12.76
N ALA A 217 -1.37 4.22 -12.19
CA ALA A 217 -1.69 3.65 -10.90
C ALA A 217 -2.53 2.38 -11.08
N ILE A 218 -2.16 1.29 -10.44
CA ILE A 218 -2.88 0.02 -10.42
C ILE A 218 -3.25 -0.23 -8.96
N GLN A 219 -4.53 -0.03 -8.66
CA GLN A 219 -5.03 0.05 -7.30
C GLN A 219 -5.96 -1.09 -6.93
N LEU A 220 -6.05 -1.36 -5.64
CA LEU A 220 -7.06 -2.18 -5.00
C LEU A 220 -8.07 -1.31 -4.24
N GLY A 221 -7.63 -0.20 -3.68
CA GLY A 221 -8.49 0.72 -2.96
C GLY A 221 -8.66 2.08 -3.66
N PRO A 222 -9.63 2.90 -3.22
CA PRO A 222 -10.01 4.14 -3.91
C PRO A 222 -8.99 5.25 -3.80
N THR A 223 -8.15 5.24 -2.77
CA THR A 223 -7.28 6.37 -2.41
C THR A 223 -5.85 5.93 -2.14
N TYR A 224 -4.89 6.83 -2.34
CA TYR A 224 -3.54 6.74 -1.78
C TYR A 224 -2.91 8.13 -1.66
N GLY A 225 -1.69 8.21 -1.12
CA GLY A 225 -0.96 9.47 -1.00
C GLY A 225 -1.66 10.48 -0.10
N SER A 226 -2.16 10.03 1.06
CA SER A 226 -2.91 10.86 2.02
C SER A 226 -4.26 11.35 1.46
N GLY A 227 -5.01 10.45 0.83
CA GLY A 227 -6.41 10.66 0.47
C GLY A 227 -6.66 11.23 -0.93
N TYR A 228 -5.71 11.11 -1.86
CA TYR A 228 -5.99 11.34 -3.28
C TYR A 228 -6.85 10.19 -3.82
N ARG A 229 -8.00 10.51 -4.39
CA ARG A 229 -8.98 9.55 -4.90
C ARG A 229 -8.67 9.19 -6.36
N ILE A 230 -7.59 8.44 -6.56
CA ILE A 230 -7.10 8.12 -7.91
C ILE A 230 -8.00 7.13 -8.63
N CYS A 231 -8.52 6.12 -7.93
CA CYS A 231 -9.53 5.19 -8.45
C CYS A 231 -10.78 5.25 -7.55
N PRO A 232 -11.62 6.29 -7.67
CA PRO A 232 -12.68 6.58 -6.70
C PRO A 232 -13.71 5.48 -6.50
N GLU A 233 -13.85 4.56 -7.47
CA GLU A 233 -14.82 3.47 -7.50
C GLU A 233 -14.18 2.11 -7.18
N ALA A 234 -12.87 2.08 -6.88
CA ALA A 234 -12.17 0.83 -6.57
C ALA A 234 -12.73 0.18 -5.29
N ASP A 235 -12.97 -1.13 -5.38
CA ASP A 235 -13.44 -1.96 -4.27
C ASP A 235 -12.39 -3.05 -3.98
N PRO A 236 -11.74 -3.04 -2.82
CA PRO A 236 -10.68 -3.98 -2.47
C PRO A 236 -11.16 -5.42 -2.24
N CYS A 237 -12.41 -5.74 -2.61
CA CYS A 237 -13.02 -7.05 -2.37
C CYS A 237 -13.72 -7.64 -3.62
N ASP A 238 -13.61 -7.01 -4.79
CA ASP A 238 -14.35 -7.41 -6.00
C ASP A 238 -13.54 -8.30 -6.95
N GLY A 239 -12.28 -8.59 -6.62
CA GLY A 239 -11.37 -9.40 -7.42
C GLY A 239 -10.86 -8.69 -8.67
N MET A 240 -10.78 -7.35 -8.65
CA MET A 240 -10.29 -6.54 -9.75
C MET A 240 -9.12 -5.65 -9.33
N LEU A 241 -8.33 -5.26 -10.30
CA LEU A 241 -7.36 -4.17 -10.24
C LEU A 241 -7.98 -2.97 -10.94
N ASP A 242 -7.97 -1.82 -10.30
CA ASP A 242 -8.41 -0.57 -10.92
C ASP A 242 -7.21 0.20 -11.47
N VAL A 243 -7.10 0.26 -12.79
CA VAL A 243 -6.00 0.97 -13.46
C VAL A 243 -6.44 2.36 -13.85
N CYS A 244 -5.77 3.37 -13.30
CA CYS A 244 -5.90 4.77 -13.70
C CYS A 244 -4.61 5.23 -14.37
N TYR A 245 -4.69 5.72 -15.62
CA TYR A 245 -3.52 6.29 -16.29
C TYR A 245 -3.88 7.51 -17.15
N ALA A 246 -2.97 8.45 -17.16
CA ALA A 246 -3.12 9.67 -17.97
C ALA A 246 -2.28 9.54 -19.24
N CYS A 247 -2.98 9.29 -20.37
CA CYS A 247 -2.35 9.14 -21.69
C CYS A 247 -1.74 10.45 -22.16
N GLY A 248 -0.43 10.39 -22.47
CA GLY A 248 0.33 11.50 -23.01
C GLY A 248 0.52 11.48 -24.52
N PRO A 249 1.30 12.46 -25.01
CA PRO A 249 2.03 13.43 -24.20
C PRO A 249 1.10 14.49 -23.60
N VAL A 250 1.08 14.60 -22.26
CA VAL A 250 0.31 15.63 -21.55
C VAL A 250 1.21 16.83 -21.28
N PRO A 251 0.87 18.05 -21.71
CA PRO A 251 1.65 19.23 -21.38
C PRO A 251 1.64 19.53 -19.88
N ARG A 252 2.77 19.98 -19.33
CA ARG A 252 2.93 20.30 -17.91
C ARG A 252 1.82 21.22 -17.37
N ALA A 253 1.41 22.22 -18.16
CA ALA A 253 0.35 23.15 -17.77
C ALA A 253 -1.02 22.47 -17.57
N VAL A 254 -1.24 21.31 -18.20
CA VAL A 254 -2.46 20.50 -18.05
C VAL A 254 -2.29 19.46 -16.95
N ALA A 255 -1.10 18.89 -16.82
CA ALA A 255 -0.82 17.80 -15.87
C ALA A 255 -1.00 18.22 -14.41
N LEU A 256 -0.52 19.40 -14.01
CA LEU A 256 -0.61 19.85 -12.62
C LEU A 256 -2.06 20.09 -12.17
N PRO A 257 -2.92 20.86 -12.90
CA PRO A 257 -4.33 20.98 -12.55
C PRO A 257 -5.07 19.63 -12.54
N MET A 258 -4.75 18.74 -13.49
CA MET A 258 -5.30 17.38 -13.53
C MET A 258 -4.93 16.59 -12.27
N PHE A 259 -3.66 16.59 -11.87
CA PHE A 259 -3.20 15.93 -10.66
C PHE A 259 -3.89 16.50 -9.41
N LEU A 260 -4.02 17.82 -9.30
CA LEU A 260 -4.71 18.45 -8.17
C LEU A 260 -6.19 18.07 -8.11
N SER A 261 -6.86 17.90 -9.26
CA SER A 261 -8.26 17.46 -9.32
C SER A 261 -8.47 16.00 -8.90
N ALA A 262 -7.40 15.23 -8.84
CA ALA A 262 -7.44 13.85 -8.34
C ALA A 262 -7.70 13.77 -6.81
N LYS A 263 -7.50 14.86 -6.08
CA LYS A 263 -7.84 14.92 -4.67
C LYS A 263 -9.31 14.55 -4.41
N ASP A 264 -10.19 15.03 -5.28
CA ASP A 264 -11.64 14.82 -5.19
C ASP A 264 -12.16 13.80 -6.23
N GLY A 265 -11.26 13.12 -6.96
CA GLY A 265 -11.61 12.14 -7.98
C GLY A 265 -12.11 12.76 -9.30
N HIS A 266 -12.07 14.08 -9.45
CA HIS A 266 -12.61 14.75 -10.66
C HIS A 266 -11.76 14.52 -11.91
N HIS A 267 -10.49 14.12 -11.78
CA HIS A 267 -9.58 13.82 -12.88
C HIS A 267 -10.09 12.71 -13.79
N THR A 268 -10.88 11.77 -13.27
CA THR A 268 -11.41 10.63 -14.05
C THR A 268 -12.28 11.04 -15.23
N LYS A 269 -12.83 12.27 -15.21
CA LYS A 269 -13.65 12.85 -16.27
C LYS A 269 -12.84 13.61 -17.33
N LEU A 270 -11.53 13.76 -17.12
CA LEU A 270 -10.69 14.54 -18.05
C LEU A 270 -10.27 13.67 -19.25
N PRO A 271 -10.22 14.25 -20.48
CA PRO A 271 -9.97 13.50 -21.70
C PRO A 271 -8.67 12.67 -21.71
N PRO A 272 -7.55 13.10 -21.10
CA PRO A 272 -6.34 12.29 -21.09
C PRO A 272 -6.42 11.06 -20.16
N VAL A 273 -7.34 11.06 -19.20
CA VAL A 273 -7.42 10.01 -18.18
C VAL A 273 -8.20 8.80 -18.70
N ARG A 274 -7.68 7.64 -18.43
CA ARG A 274 -8.30 6.34 -18.69
C ARG A 274 -8.46 5.57 -17.39
N MET A 275 -9.65 5.03 -17.19
CA MET A 275 -9.95 4.08 -16.13
C MET A 275 -10.18 2.72 -16.76
N ARG A 276 -9.49 1.69 -16.27
CA ARG A 276 -9.59 0.34 -16.83
C ARG A 276 -9.49 -0.71 -15.72
N PRO A 277 -10.59 -1.33 -15.31
CA PRO A 277 -10.51 -2.49 -14.45
C PRO A 277 -9.92 -3.69 -15.21
N CYS A 278 -9.12 -4.50 -14.54
CA CYS A 278 -8.57 -5.74 -15.07
C CYS A 278 -8.23 -6.72 -13.94
N ARG A 279 -7.86 -7.95 -14.29
CA ARG A 279 -7.36 -8.94 -13.32
C ARG A 279 -5.88 -9.19 -13.47
N HIS A 280 -5.35 -8.85 -14.63
CA HIS A 280 -3.96 -9.03 -14.98
C HIS A 280 -3.48 -7.87 -15.82
N ALA A 281 -2.29 -7.36 -15.51
CA ALA A 281 -1.62 -6.33 -16.28
C ALA A 281 -0.15 -6.70 -16.52
N GLU A 282 0.33 -6.50 -17.74
CA GLU A 282 1.74 -6.62 -18.13
C GLU A 282 2.25 -5.27 -18.57
N LEU A 283 3.39 -4.85 -18.04
CA LEU A 283 4.03 -3.58 -18.40
C LEU A 283 5.50 -3.82 -18.72
N THR A 284 5.95 -3.27 -19.85
CA THR A 284 7.35 -3.27 -20.26
C THR A 284 7.80 -1.83 -20.45
N PHE A 285 8.88 -1.45 -19.78
CA PHE A 285 9.42 -0.11 -19.78
C PHE A 285 10.46 0.06 -20.89
N GLU A 286 10.37 1.16 -21.64
CA GLU A 286 11.26 1.41 -22.80
C GLU A 286 12.60 2.02 -22.39
N GLU A 287 12.65 2.63 -21.19
CA GLU A 287 13.83 3.27 -20.64
C GLU A 287 14.17 2.70 -19.26
N PRO A 288 15.43 2.76 -18.84
CA PRO A 288 15.79 2.46 -17.46
C PRO A 288 15.25 3.54 -16.49
N ASP A 289 15.26 3.23 -15.21
CA ASP A 289 15.02 4.19 -14.12
C ASP A 289 13.62 4.82 -14.11
N TYR A 290 12.59 4.04 -14.43
CA TYR A 290 11.22 4.46 -14.13
C TYR A 290 11.00 4.52 -12.62
N PRO A 291 10.41 5.60 -12.10
CA PRO A 291 9.95 5.60 -10.73
C PRO A 291 8.75 4.66 -10.61
N ILE A 292 8.93 3.59 -9.86
CA ILE A 292 7.92 2.56 -9.58
C ILE A 292 7.89 2.35 -8.07
N GLN A 293 6.70 2.29 -7.49
CA GLN A 293 6.54 1.99 -6.07
C GLN A 293 5.31 1.13 -5.82
N ALA A 294 5.38 0.26 -4.81
CA ALA A 294 4.25 -0.47 -4.24
C ALA A 294 4.10 -0.06 -2.77
N ASP A 295 2.95 0.50 -2.39
CA ASP A 295 2.64 0.99 -1.03
C ASP A 295 3.74 1.88 -0.41
N GLY A 296 4.45 2.64 -1.26
CA GLY A 296 5.56 3.50 -0.86
C GLY A 296 6.96 2.88 -0.96
N GLU A 297 7.08 1.56 -1.19
CA GLU A 297 8.37 0.88 -1.34
C GLU A 297 8.83 0.87 -2.82
N PRO A 298 10.11 1.18 -3.11
CA PRO A 298 10.60 1.30 -4.47
C PRO A 298 10.76 -0.06 -5.15
N ILE A 299 10.37 -0.13 -6.43
CA ILE A 299 10.60 -1.29 -7.30
C ILE A 299 11.53 -0.89 -8.44
N VAL A 300 12.53 -1.73 -8.73
CA VAL A 300 13.43 -1.56 -9.88
C VAL A 300 13.19 -2.70 -10.87
N ALA A 301 12.64 -2.36 -12.02
CA ALA A 301 12.28 -3.35 -13.04
C ALA A 301 12.31 -2.77 -14.45
N SER A 302 12.58 -3.63 -15.44
CA SER A 302 12.35 -3.34 -16.86
C SER A 302 11.02 -3.89 -17.37
N ARG A 303 10.47 -4.87 -16.64
CA ARG A 303 9.14 -5.47 -16.89
C ARG A 303 8.50 -5.82 -15.57
N ILE A 304 7.20 -5.63 -15.49
CA ILE A 304 6.37 -6.11 -14.38
C ILE A 304 5.12 -6.82 -14.93
N GLU A 305 4.68 -7.82 -14.19
CA GLU A 305 3.38 -8.44 -14.32
C GLU A 305 2.65 -8.30 -12.99
N VAL A 306 1.38 -7.95 -13.06
CA VAL A 306 0.54 -7.70 -11.89
C VAL A 306 -0.71 -8.55 -11.98
N ASP A 307 -1.02 -9.29 -10.93
CA ASP A 307 -2.23 -10.08 -10.81
C ASP A 307 -3.00 -9.65 -9.55
N VAL A 308 -4.33 -9.66 -9.61
CA VAL A 308 -5.14 -9.63 -8.41
C VAL A 308 -5.27 -11.05 -7.85
N LEU A 309 -5.05 -11.20 -6.56
CA LEU A 309 -5.35 -12.40 -5.79
C LEU A 309 -6.64 -12.14 -5.00
N GLY A 310 -7.76 -12.48 -5.60
CA GLY A 310 -9.09 -12.17 -5.06
C GLY A 310 -9.35 -12.84 -3.72
N GLY A 311 -9.69 -12.03 -2.70
CA GLY A 311 -9.99 -12.49 -1.35
C GLY A 311 -8.85 -13.23 -0.66
N ALA A 312 -7.59 -12.96 -1.03
CA ALA A 312 -6.43 -13.75 -0.61
C ALA A 312 -6.02 -13.52 0.85
N LEU A 313 -6.44 -12.44 1.48
CA LEU A 313 -6.10 -12.13 2.85
C LEU A 313 -7.36 -11.90 3.69
N HIS A 314 -7.45 -12.55 4.85
CA HIS A 314 -8.47 -12.23 5.83
C HIS A 314 -8.04 -11.04 6.68
N VAL A 315 -8.89 -10.03 6.80
CA VAL A 315 -8.61 -8.80 7.55
C VAL A 315 -9.74 -8.54 8.54
N TRP A 316 -9.38 -8.22 9.76
CA TRP A 316 -10.31 -7.79 10.80
C TRP A 316 -10.70 -6.33 10.55
N ARG A 317 -11.98 -6.06 10.33
CA ARG A 317 -12.53 -4.73 10.13
C ARG A 317 -13.52 -4.37 11.24
N PRO A 318 -13.51 -3.13 11.76
CA PRO A 318 -14.52 -2.69 12.70
C PRO A 318 -15.93 -2.84 12.13
N THR A 319 -16.86 -3.33 12.94
CA THR A 319 -18.29 -3.28 12.61
C THR A 319 -18.83 -1.92 13.01
N HIS A 320 -19.34 -1.15 12.04
CA HIS A 320 -19.99 0.15 12.27
C HIS A 320 -21.36 0.01 12.91
#